data_c79372ad76bc8872683d38ca166a0b5f
#
_entry.id   c79372ad76bc8872683d38ca166a0b5f
#
_cell.length_a   1.000
_cell.length_b   1.000
_cell.length_c   1.000
_cell.angle_alpha   90.00
_cell.angle_beta   90.00
_cell.angle_gamma   90.00
#
_symmetry.space_group_name_H-M   'P 1'
#
loop_
_entity.id
_entity.type
_entity.pdbx_description
1 polymer ?
#
loop_
_entity_poly.entity_id
_entity_poly.type
_entity_poly.pdbx_seq_one_letter_code
_entity_poly.pdbx_strand_id
1 'polypeptide(L)'
;MKRFKLCLIQESVNGQSLNKQLGIFNSKQDAAACMNDYIRNANDDLTPFDFSLENVEINEVVTNYEEAEQYLNDVYAGSAQSSDRYIHALIALNKLFTIADAWNRDDNFEPDFSDENQEKWYPRFVYSNEAGKFIYNNVHNTGLYCYAYYGFQLCFKTAQRAKQFGEQFIDLWNEVLARQSK
;
A
#
# COMPACT_ATOMS: atom_id res chain seq x y z
N MET A 1 -16.05 -0.63 -0.58
CA MET A 1 -16.21 -2.03 -1.00
C MET A 1 -16.21 -2.88 0.25
N LYS A 2 -17.15 -3.83 0.42
CA LYS A 2 -17.16 -4.69 1.61
C LYS A 2 -16.13 -5.79 1.43
N ARG A 3 -15.22 -5.92 2.37
CA ARG A 3 -14.24 -7.00 2.46
C ARG A 3 -14.39 -7.76 3.78
N PHE A 4 -13.76 -8.90 3.86
CA PHE A 4 -13.89 -9.83 4.97
C PHE A 4 -12.51 -10.08 5.57
N LYS A 5 -12.30 -9.65 6.81
CA LYS A 5 -11.08 -9.92 7.56
C LYS A 5 -11.24 -11.21 8.33
N LEU A 6 -10.37 -12.19 8.06
CA LEU A 6 -10.31 -13.46 8.76
C LEU A 6 -9.20 -13.41 9.81
N CYS A 7 -9.55 -13.69 11.05
CA CYS A 7 -8.58 -13.81 12.14
C CYS A 7 -8.74 -15.14 12.85
N LEU A 8 -7.62 -15.74 13.24
CA LEU A 8 -7.58 -16.83 14.22
C LEU A 8 -7.62 -16.22 15.63
N ILE A 9 -8.55 -16.68 16.45
CA ILE A 9 -8.72 -16.25 17.83
C ILE A 9 -7.75 -17.11 18.67
N GLN A 10 -6.76 -16.47 19.29
CA GLN A 10 -5.85 -17.15 20.21
C GLN A 10 -6.09 -16.61 21.63
N GLU A 11 -6.39 -17.49 22.57
CA GLU A 11 -6.42 -17.12 23.99
C GLU A 11 -5.00 -16.83 24.47
N SER A 12 -4.75 -15.64 24.98
CA SER A 12 -3.47 -15.32 25.61
C SER A 12 -3.48 -15.67 27.09
N VAL A 13 -2.32 -16.05 27.61
CA VAL A 13 -2.11 -16.41 29.02
C VAL A 13 -2.42 -15.26 30.01
N ASN A 14 -2.58 -14.05 29.53
CA ASN A 14 -2.83 -12.83 30.31
C ASN A 14 -4.21 -12.20 30.08
N GLY A 15 -5.17 -12.93 29.50
CA GLY A 15 -6.55 -12.44 29.30
C GLY A 15 -6.70 -11.41 28.17
N GLN A 16 -5.69 -11.16 27.37
CA GLN A 16 -5.79 -10.42 26.13
C GLN A 16 -5.88 -11.41 24.97
N SER A 17 -6.99 -11.42 24.25
CA SER A 17 -7.13 -12.22 23.03
C SER A 17 -6.21 -11.65 21.96
N LEU A 18 -5.19 -12.39 21.58
CA LEU A 18 -4.33 -12.09 20.44
C LEU A 18 -4.98 -12.67 19.18
N ASN A 19 -5.67 -11.83 18.42
CA ASN A 19 -6.21 -12.25 17.14
C ASN A 19 -5.11 -12.23 16.07
N LYS A 20 -4.73 -13.41 15.58
CA LYS A 20 -3.81 -13.49 14.43
C LYS A 20 -4.59 -13.28 13.15
N GLN A 21 -4.37 -12.17 12.46
CA GLN A 21 -4.95 -11.92 11.15
C GLN A 21 -4.36 -12.89 10.12
N LEU A 22 -5.23 -13.60 9.40
CA LEU A 22 -4.86 -14.54 8.34
C LEU A 22 -4.98 -13.94 6.95
N GLY A 23 -5.85 -12.95 6.77
CA GLY A 23 -6.01 -12.25 5.50
C GLY A 23 -7.25 -11.35 5.45
N ILE A 24 -7.33 -10.59 4.37
CA ILE A 24 -8.51 -9.80 4.00
C ILE A 24 -8.94 -10.26 2.61
N PHE A 25 -10.21 -10.62 2.46
CA PHE A 25 -10.76 -11.27 1.28
C PHE A 25 -11.88 -10.46 0.65
N ASN A 26 -12.02 -10.58 -0.67
CA ASN A 26 -13.08 -9.90 -1.42
C ASN A 26 -14.44 -10.57 -1.26
N SER A 27 -14.46 -11.85 -0.87
CA SER A 27 -15.68 -12.61 -0.63
C SER A 27 -15.59 -13.46 0.65
N LYS A 28 -16.76 -13.78 1.22
CA LYS A 28 -16.84 -14.75 2.33
C LYS A 28 -16.38 -16.15 1.92
N GLN A 29 -16.55 -16.49 0.65
CA GLN A 29 -16.16 -17.80 0.11
C GLN A 29 -14.64 -17.95 0.10
N ASP A 30 -13.90 -16.91 -0.33
CA ASP A 30 -12.44 -16.91 -0.32
C ASP A 30 -11.89 -16.97 1.11
N ALA A 31 -12.49 -16.22 2.03
CA ALA A 31 -12.15 -16.27 3.45
C ALA A 31 -12.40 -17.67 4.05
N ALA A 32 -13.52 -18.30 3.71
CA ALA A 32 -13.85 -19.66 4.16
C ALA A 32 -12.90 -20.70 3.55
N ALA A 33 -12.49 -20.55 2.30
CA ALA A 33 -11.50 -21.42 1.68
C ALA A 33 -10.15 -21.33 2.41
N CYS A 34 -9.68 -20.13 2.67
CA CYS A 34 -8.44 -19.91 3.43
C CYS A 34 -8.52 -20.51 4.85
N MET A 35 -9.64 -20.32 5.55
CA MET A 35 -9.88 -20.91 6.88
C MET A 35 -9.80 -22.44 6.82
N ASN A 36 -10.47 -23.07 5.87
CA ASN A 36 -10.48 -24.53 5.71
C ASN A 36 -9.08 -25.08 5.40
N ASP A 37 -8.33 -24.39 4.56
CA ASP A 37 -6.95 -24.76 4.25
C ASP A 37 -6.03 -24.59 5.46
N TYR A 38 -6.23 -23.55 6.25
CA TYR A 38 -5.50 -23.34 7.50
C TYR A 38 -5.78 -24.47 8.50
N ILE A 39 -7.05 -24.83 8.71
CA ILE A 39 -7.46 -25.94 9.59
C ILE A 39 -6.83 -27.26 9.14
N ARG A 40 -6.83 -27.55 7.83
CA ARG A 40 -6.23 -28.81 7.31
C ARG A 40 -4.72 -28.91 7.53
N ASN A 41 -4.02 -27.76 7.48
CA ASN A 41 -2.57 -27.72 7.56
C ASN A 41 -2.05 -27.46 8.98
N ALA A 42 -2.94 -27.10 9.90
CA ALA A 42 -2.59 -26.96 11.31
C ALA A 42 -2.41 -28.33 11.95
N ASN A 43 -1.38 -28.45 12.80
CA ASN A 43 -1.18 -29.66 13.62
C ASN A 43 -2.05 -29.66 14.88
N ASP A 44 -2.93 -28.67 15.03
CA ASP A 44 -3.81 -28.46 16.18
C ASP A 44 -5.26 -28.82 15.83
N ASP A 45 -6.06 -29.18 16.84
CA ASP A 45 -7.50 -29.50 16.68
C ASP A 45 -8.34 -28.24 16.48
N LEU A 46 -7.98 -27.43 15.47
CA LEU A 46 -8.70 -26.20 15.14
C LEU A 46 -10.04 -26.48 14.48
N THR A 47 -11.04 -25.70 14.84
CA THR A 47 -12.39 -25.75 14.30
C THR A 47 -12.76 -24.39 13.71
N PRO A 48 -13.81 -24.28 12.88
CA PRO A 48 -14.28 -22.97 12.39
C PRO A 48 -14.66 -21.96 13.49
N PHE A 49 -14.94 -22.42 14.72
CA PHE A 49 -15.27 -21.56 15.85
C PHE A 49 -14.05 -20.82 16.42
N ASP A 50 -12.84 -21.29 16.10
CA ASP A 50 -11.60 -20.65 16.51
C ASP A 50 -11.24 -19.45 15.61
N PHE A 51 -12.11 -19.11 14.65
CA PHE A 51 -11.90 -18.01 13.71
C PHE A 51 -12.99 -16.95 13.82
N SER A 52 -12.61 -15.71 13.69
CA SER A 52 -13.54 -14.58 13.52
C SER A 52 -13.51 -14.08 12.08
N LEU A 53 -14.70 -13.78 11.54
CA LEU A 53 -14.88 -13.17 10.23
C LEU A 53 -15.56 -11.82 10.41
N GLU A 54 -14.80 -10.75 10.28
CA GLU A 54 -15.29 -9.39 10.41
C GLU A 54 -15.59 -8.77 9.05
N ASN A 55 -16.71 -8.04 8.94
CA ASN A 55 -16.93 -7.17 7.80
C ASN A 55 -16.06 -5.93 7.98
N VAL A 56 -15.10 -5.73 7.11
CA VAL A 56 -14.27 -4.54 7.09
C VAL A 56 -14.80 -3.65 5.97
N GLU A 57 -15.38 -2.52 6.30
CA GLU A 57 -15.59 -1.46 5.32
C GLU A 57 -14.23 -0.83 5.07
N ILE A 58 -13.61 -1.15 3.93
CA ILE A 58 -12.35 -0.53 3.58
C ILE A 58 -12.65 0.91 3.12
N ASN A 59 -12.75 1.78 4.11
CA ASN A 59 -12.37 3.17 3.99
C ASN A 59 -10.95 3.38 4.56
N GLU A 60 -10.32 2.35 5.07
CA GLU A 60 -8.94 2.40 5.53
C GLU A 60 -8.02 2.25 4.31
N VAL A 61 -7.74 3.37 3.72
CA VAL A 61 -6.61 3.56 2.81
C VAL A 61 -5.35 3.16 3.58
N VAL A 62 -4.53 2.31 2.97
CA VAL A 62 -3.19 2.01 3.50
C VAL A 62 -2.50 3.33 3.86
N THR A 63 -2.16 3.51 5.13
CA THR A 63 -1.70 4.80 5.67
C THR A 63 -0.20 4.88 5.88
N ASN A 64 0.48 3.73 5.87
CA ASN A 64 1.92 3.63 6.08
C ASN A 64 2.50 2.43 5.35
N TYR A 65 3.84 2.33 5.37
CA TYR A 65 4.58 1.29 4.69
C TYR A 65 4.32 -0.10 5.29
N GLU A 66 4.24 -0.21 6.60
CA GLU A 66 4.04 -1.46 7.32
C GLU A 66 2.70 -2.10 6.96
N GLU A 67 1.64 -1.29 6.87
CA GLU A 67 0.32 -1.72 6.41
C GLU A 67 0.36 -2.19 4.94
N ALA A 68 1.12 -1.49 4.07
CA ALA A 68 1.28 -1.88 2.68
C ALA A 68 2.00 -3.22 2.54
N GLU A 69 3.07 -3.45 3.30
CA GLU A 69 3.79 -4.73 3.32
C GLU A 69 2.89 -5.88 3.77
N GLN A 70 2.13 -5.70 4.84
CA GLN A 70 1.15 -6.68 5.31
C GLN A 70 0.09 -6.98 4.25
N TYR A 71 -0.37 -5.95 3.55
CA TYR A 71 -1.41 -6.08 2.54
C TYR A 71 -0.94 -6.88 1.33
N LEU A 72 0.29 -6.69 0.91
CA LEU A 72 0.87 -7.32 -0.29
C LEU A 72 1.46 -8.70 -0.01
N ASN A 73 1.75 -9.06 1.23
CA ASN A 73 2.57 -10.22 1.61
C ASN A 73 3.96 -10.22 0.94
N ASP A 74 4.39 -9.07 0.47
CA ASP A 74 5.69 -8.91 -0.18
C ASP A 74 6.73 -8.46 0.85
N VAL A 75 7.60 -9.37 1.21
CA VAL A 75 8.79 -9.04 2.00
C VAL A 75 9.85 -8.49 1.04
N TYR A 76 9.82 -7.18 0.78
CA TYR A 76 10.97 -6.55 0.13
C TYR A 76 12.13 -6.51 1.12
N ALA A 77 13.00 -7.50 1.02
CA ALA A 77 14.23 -7.57 1.78
C ALA A 77 15.21 -6.48 1.29
N GLY A 78 15.02 -5.28 1.75
CA GLY A 78 15.88 -4.14 1.44
C GLY A 78 16.30 -3.39 2.69
N SER A 79 16.78 -4.07 3.72
CA SER A 79 17.43 -3.40 4.84
C SER A 79 18.89 -3.06 4.47
N ALA A 80 19.07 -2.09 3.61
CA ALA A 80 20.38 -1.49 3.48
C ALA A 80 20.56 -0.48 4.61
N GLN A 81 21.24 -0.87 5.67
CA GLN A 81 21.80 0.06 6.63
C GLN A 81 22.97 0.79 5.97
N SER A 82 22.74 1.95 5.46
CA SER A 82 23.81 2.83 4.98
C SER A 82 23.50 4.27 5.37
N SER A 83 24.55 4.98 5.78
CA SER A 83 24.54 6.42 6.03
C SER A 83 24.53 7.25 4.74
N ASP A 84 24.46 6.62 3.58
CA ASP A 84 24.46 7.28 2.28
C ASP A 84 23.07 7.85 1.99
N ARG A 85 23.02 9.16 1.74
CA ARG A 85 21.78 9.90 1.39
C ARG A 85 21.03 9.33 0.20
N TYR A 86 21.73 8.68 -0.75
CA TYR A 86 21.09 8.06 -1.90
C TYR A 86 20.33 6.79 -1.49
N ILE A 87 20.79 6.08 -0.48
CA ILE A 87 20.13 4.89 0.02
C ILE A 87 18.84 5.27 0.74
N HIS A 88 18.84 6.34 1.53
CA HIS A 88 17.61 6.84 2.13
C HIS A 88 16.55 7.21 1.08
N ALA A 89 16.95 7.91 0.02
CA ALA A 89 16.04 8.22 -1.09
C ALA A 89 15.53 6.97 -1.80
N LEU A 90 16.37 5.94 -1.99
CA LEU A 90 15.97 4.67 -2.59
C LEU A 90 15.03 3.87 -1.67
N ILE A 91 15.27 3.87 -0.36
CA ILE A 91 14.37 3.25 0.61
C ILE A 91 13.01 3.96 0.61
N ALA A 92 12.99 5.30 0.62
CA ALA A 92 11.75 6.08 0.56
C ALA A 92 10.98 5.81 -0.75
N LEU A 93 11.69 5.74 -1.88
CA LEU A 93 11.09 5.42 -3.17
C LEU A 93 10.50 4.01 -3.18
N ASN A 94 11.20 3.01 -2.63
CA ASN A 94 10.70 1.65 -2.50
C ASN A 94 9.42 1.60 -1.66
N LYS A 95 9.37 2.35 -0.55
CA LYS A 95 8.16 2.48 0.26
C LYS A 95 7.00 3.07 -0.56
N LEU A 96 7.25 4.12 -1.33
CA LEU A 96 6.23 4.71 -2.19
C LEU A 96 5.71 3.72 -3.23
N PHE A 97 6.57 2.92 -3.86
CA PHE A 97 6.16 1.87 -4.81
C PHE A 97 5.30 0.80 -4.13
N THR A 98 5.70 0.32 -2.96
CA THR A 98 4.94 -0.69 -2.21
C THR A 98 3.54 -0.20 -1.87
N ILE A 99 3.42 1.05 -1.39
CA ILE A 99 2.13 1.64 -1.06
C ILE A 99 1.29 1.87 -2.32
N ALA A 100 1.90 2.37 -3.40
CA ALA A 100 1.19 2.59 -4.66
C ALA A 100 0.65 1.29 -5.25
N ASP A 101 1.45 0.21 -5.21
CA ASP A 101 1.01 -1.12 -5.67
C ASP A 101 -0.17 -1.64 -4.83
N ALA A 102 -0.12 -1.48 -3.51
CA ALA A 102 -1.23 -1.83 -2.63
C ALA A 102 -2.52 -1.07 -2.98
N TRP A 103 -2.43 0.23 -3.23
CA TRP A 103 -3.57 1.05 -3.60
C TRP A 103 -4.12 0.70 -4.97
N ASN A 104 -3.23 0.47 -5.95
CA ASN A 104 -3.62 0.11 -7.31
C ASN A 104 -4.30 -1.26 -7.35
N ARG A 105 -3.82 -2.24 -6.58
CA ARG A 105 -4.49 -3.54 -6.44
C ARG A 105 -5.87 -3.40 -5.80
N ASP A 106 -6.02 -2.54 -4.80
CA ASP A 106 -7.31 -2.25 -4.17
C ASP A 106 -8.32 -1.65 -5.16
N ASP A 107 -7.85 -0.77 -6.04
CA ASP A 107 -8.66 -0.14 -7.08
C ASP A 107 -8.86 -1.03 -8.32
N ASN A 108 -8.29 -2.23 -8.34
CA ASN A 108 -8.22 -3.11 -9.50
C ASN A 108 -7.69 -2.34 -10.74
N PHE A 109 -6.52 -1.73 -10.56
CA PHE A 109 -5.85 -0.92 -11.55
C PHE A 109 -4.42 -1.41 -11.76
N GLU A 110 -4.09 -1.71 -13.01
CA GLU A 110 -2.74 -1.98 -13.47
C GLU A 110 -2.40 -0.98 -14.57
N PRO A 111 -1.38 -0.12 -14.37
CA PRO A 111 -1.01 0.86 -15.37
C PRO A 111 -0.47 0.19 -16.64
N ASP A 112 -1.19 0.33 -17.74
CA ASP A 112 -0.74 -0.11 -19.06
C ASP A 112 -0.28 1.09 -19.88
N PHE A 113 1.03 1.22 -20.07
CA PHE A 113 1.63 2.31 -20.85
C PHE A 113 1.54 2.11 -22.36
N SER A 114 1.10 0.94 -22.83
CA SER A 114 0.76 0.68 -24.22
C SER A 114 -0.66 1.11 -24.59
N ASP A 115 -1.54 1.28 -23.61
CA ASP A 115 -2.90 1.77 -23.80
C ASP A 115 -2.96 3.30 -23.64
N GLU A 116 -3.09 3.99 -24.76
CA GLU A 116 -3.22 5.46 -24.80
C GLU A 116 -4.56 5.96 -24.25
N ASN A 117 -5.57 5.10 -24.17
CA ASN A 117 -6.89 5.45 -23.67
C ASN A 117 -7.01 5.26 -22.14
N GLN A 118 -6.09 4.54 -21.53
CA GLN A 118 -6.08 4.36 -20.10
C GLN A 118 -5.59 5.64 -19.41
N GLU A 119 -6.47 6.28 -18.64
CA GLU A 119 -6.08 7.40 -17.80
C GLU A 119 -5.14 6.97 -16.69
N LYS A 120 -4.03 7.70 -16.53
CA LYS A 120 -2.99 7.47 -15.54
C LYS A 120 -2.71 8.78 -14.82
N TRP A 121 -3.15 8.87 -13.56
CA TRP A 121 -3.05 10.08 -12.76
C TRP A 121 -1.88 10.00 -11.80
N TYR A 122 -1.09 11.06 -11.69
CA TYR A 122 0.04 11.14 -10.76
C TYR A 122 0.11 12.50 -10.06
N PRO A 123 0.63 12.53 -8.80
CA PRO A 123 0.78 13.77 -8.06
C PRO A 123 1.94 14.60 -8.60
N ARG A 124 1.80 15.91 -8.53
CA ARG A 124 2.85 16.88 -8.87
C ARG A 124 3.19 17.71 -7.65
N PHE A 125 4.48 18.02 -7.53
CA PHE A 125 5.04 18.76 -6.41
C PHE A 125 5.74 20.01 -6.91
N VAL A 126 5.79 21.03 -6.07
CA VAL A 126 6.52 22.27 -6.29
C VAL A 126 7.38 22.57 -5.07
N TYR A 127 8.61 23.03 -5.30
CA TYR A 127 9.46 23.45 -4.21
C TYR A 127 8.98 24.79 -3.65
N SER A 128 8.69 24.83 -2.35
CA SER A 128 8.33 26.05 -1.63
C SER A 128 9.54 26.63 -0.94
N ASN A 129 9.98 27.80 -1.36
CA ASN A 129 11.07 28.51 -0.70
C ASN A 129 10.71 28.89 0.74
N GLU A 130 9.44 29.18 1.00
CA GLU A 130 8.92 29.51 2.33
C GLU A 130 8.97 28.30 3.28
N ALA A 131 8.53 27.13 2.79
CA ALA A 131 8.55 25.90 3.57
C ALA A 131 9.93 25.20 3.57
N GLY A 132 10.86 25.59 2.68
CA GLY A 132 12.15 24.93 2.50
C GLY A 132 12.09 23.49 2.02
N LYS A 133 10.96 23.08 1.42
CA LYS A 133 10.70 21.70 0.99
C LYS A 133 9.71 21.63 -0.15
N PHE A 134 9.56 20.43 -0.76
CA PHE A 134 8.51 20.19 -1.72
C PHE A 134 7.15 20.09 -1.02
N ILE A 135 6.16 20.72 -1.63
CA ILE A 135 4.75 20.66 -1.23
C ILE A 135 3.93 20.09 -2.39
N TYR A 136 2.81 19.44 -2.06
CA TYR A 136 1.85 19.01 -3.07
C TYR A 136 1.32 20.23 -3.83
N ASN A 137 1.25 20.12 -5.15
CA ASN A 137 0.71 21.19 -6.01
C ASN A 137 -0.63 20.80 -6.63
N ASN A 138 -0.62 19.78 -7.48
CA ASN A 138 -1.80 19.29 -8.17
C ASN A 138 -1.60 17.84 -8.65
N VAL A 139 -2.56 17.33 -9.41
CA VAL A 139 -2.44 16.07 -10.14
C VAL A 139 -2.35 16.34 -11.63
N HIS A 140 -1.76 15.40 -12.35
CA HIS A 140 -1.69 15.44 -13.81
C HIS A 140 -2.08 14.08 -14.38
N ASN A 141 -2.70 14.10 -15.57
CA ASN A 141 -3.03 12.90 -16.35
C ASN A 141 -2.08 12.78 -17.54
N THR A 142 -1.51 11.60 -17.76
CA THR A 142 -0.64 11.34 -18.92
C THR A 142 -1.38 11.02 -20.21
N GLY A 143 -2.68 10.93 -20.17
CA GLY A 143 -3.73 10.59 -21.15
C GLY A 143 -3.36 10.29 -22.61
N LEU A 144 -2.47 10.94 -23.25
CA LEU A 144 -2.14 10.72 -24.67
C LEU A 144 -0.64 10.48 -24.94
N TYR A 145 0.21 10.58 -23.92
CA TYR A 145 1.64 10.45 -24.09
C TYR A 145 2.22 9.59 -23.00
N CYS A 146 2.82 8.46 -23.39
CA CYS A 146 3.55 7.55 -22.51
C CYS A 146 4.88 8.14 -22.04
N TYR A 147 4.88 9.37 -21.53
CA TYR A 147 6.07 9.96 -20.97
C TYR A 147 6.28 9.48 -19.54
N ALA A 148 7.23 8.60 -19.35
CA ALA A 148 7.69 8.15 -18.04
C ALA A 148 8.51 9.25 -17.33
N TYR A 149 7.95 10.45 -17.15
CA TYR A 149 8.68 11.56 -16.54
C TYR A 149 8.97 11.41 -15.05
N TYR A 150 8.16 10.65 -14.32
CA TYR A 150 8.30 10.52 -12.86
C TYR A 150 7.86 9.14 -12.40
N GLY A 151 8.72 8.14 -12.53
CA GLY A 151 8.46 6.82 -11.93
C GLY A 151 7.12 6.24 -12.39
N PHE A 152 7.08 5.70 -13.57
CA PHE A 152 5.95 5.11 -14.28
C PHE A 152 5.04 4.18 -13.44
N GLN A 153 5.46 3.78 -12.24
CA GLN A 153 4.67 2.94 -11.34
C GLN A 153 3.93 3.73 -10.24
N LEU A 154 4.18 5.06 -10.13
CA LEU A 154 3.55 5.92 -9.12
C LEU A 154 2.37 6.70 -9.72
N CYS A 155 1.56 6.01 -10.52
CA CYS A 155 0.31 6.54 -11.07
C CYS A 155 -0.89 5.73 -10.59
N PHE A 156 -2.06 6.34 -10.67
CA PHE A 156 -3.29 5.87 -10.06
C PHE A 156 -4.46 5.97 -11.04
N LYS A 157 -5.49 5.17 -10.80
CA LYS A 157 -6.71 5.12 -11.60
C LYS A 157 -7.46 6.44 -11.67
N THR A 158 -7.40 7.26 -10.62
CA THR A 158 -8.18 8.50 -10.51
C THR A 158 -7.35 9.66 -10.00
N ALA A 159 -7.75 10.88 -10.37
CA ALA A 159 -7.18 12.12 -9.87
C ALA A 159 -7.25 12.21 -8.33
N GLN A 160 -8.34 11.71 -7.73
CA GLN A 160 -8.53 11.73 -6.29
C GLN A 160 -7.50 10.83 -5.58
N ARG A 161 -7.24 9.62 -6.10
CA ARG A 161 -6.22 8.70 -5.55
C ARG A 161 -4.83 9.30 -5.66
N ALA A 162 -4.48 9.86 -6.80
CA ALA A 162 -3.20 10.54 -6.99
C ALA A 162 -3.02 11.72 -6.03
N LYS A 163 -4.08 12.52 -5.81
CA LYS A 163 -4.06 13.63 -4.85
C LYS A 163 -3.82 13.11 -3.43
N GLN A 164 -4.63 12.16 -2.96
CA GLN A 164 -4.50 11.57 -1.63
C GLN A 164 -3.09 11.02 -1.39
N PHE A 165 -2.56 10.27 -2.35
CA PHE A 165 -1.22 9.72 -2.26
C PHE A 165 -0.15 10.82 -2.17
N GLY A 166 -0.25 11.86 -2.99
CA GLY A 166 0.70 12.97 -2.97
C GLY A 166 0.68 13.76 -1.67
N GLU A 167 -0.50 14.01 -1.10
CA GLU A 167 -0.67 14.74 0.16
C GLU A 167 -0.27 13.89 1.36
N GLN A 168 -0.71 12.64 1.42
CA GLN A 168 -0.51 11.76 2.58
C GLN A 168 0.95 11.35 2.76
N PHE A 169 1.67 11.11 1.68
CA PHE A 169 3.06 10.63 1.70
C PHE A 169 4.08 11.71 1.34
N ILE A 170 3.73 12.98 1.57
CA ILE A 170 4.59 14.14 1.22
C ILE A 170 5.98 14.08 1.86
N ASP A 171 6.10 13.50 3.04
CA ASP A 171 7.40 13.38 3.71
C ASP A 171 8.30 12.36 3.01
N LEU A 172 7.76 11.20 2.61
CA LEU A 172 8.52 10.24 1.78
C LEU A 172 8.90 10.85 0.42
N TRP A 173 8.00 11.62 -0.18
CA TRP A 173 8.31 12.35 -1.40
C TRP A 173 9.44 13.35 -1.21
N ASN A 174 9.50 14.04 -0.08
CA ASN A 174 10.59 14.95 0.22
C ASN A 174 11.93 14.21 0.41
N GLU A 175 11.94 13.00 0.97
CA GLU A 175 13.16 12.19 1.03
C GLU A 175 13.69 11.82 -0.37
N VAL A 176 12.78 11.59 -1.33
CA VAL A 176 13.14 11.26 -2.72
C VAL A 176 13.54 12.50 -3.52
N LEU A 177 12.75 13.58 -3.41
CA LEU A 177 12.87 14.77 -4.26
C LEU A 177 13.89 15.77 -3.74
N ALA A 178 14.01 15.90 -2.41
CA ALA A 178 14.93 16.82 -1.81
C ALA A 178 16.37 16.29 -1.96
N ARG A 179 17.05 16.65 -3.05
CA ARG A 179 18.48 16.74 -2.97
C ARG A 179 18.80 17.72 -1.86
N GLN A 180 19.19 17.21 -0.70
CA GLN A 180 19.67 18.09 0.36
C GLN A 180 20.85 18.88 -0.20
N SER A 181 20.54 20.06 -0.73
CA SER A 181 21.53 21.08 -0.95
C SER A 181 21.99 21.53 0.43
N LYS A 182 23.24 21.23 0.74
CA LYS A 182 23.91 21.91 1.84
C LYS A 182 24.02 23.38 1.55
#